data_30b4c34786755d1d441051fae5b8b004
#
_entry.id   30b4c34786755d1d441051fae5b8b004
#
_cell.length_a   1.000
_cell.length_b   1.000
_cell.length_c   1.000
_cell.angle_alpha   90.00
_cell.angle_beta   90.00
_cell.angle_gamma   90.00
#
_symmetry.space_group_name_H-M   'P 1'
#
loop_
_entity.id
_entity.type
_entity.pdbx_description
1 polymer ?
#
loop_
_entity_poly.entity_id
_entity_poly.type
_entity_poly.pdbx_seq_one_letter_code
_entity_poly.pdbx_strand_id
1 'polypeptide(L)'
;MKRRTLLASAAAVALAFGGTAMAEDKTKVGFVFVGPVGDGGWTTEHNNGRLAVEEAFGDKVETVFQEKVPEGADSERVMTQMALSGADLIFTTSFGYMDPTINVAKKFPDVKFEHATGYRQSENVSSYSARFYEGRAVIGHIAGKMTKTNKVGYIASFPIPEVIRGINSAYLHAKRVNPDVEFSVVWVYTWEDAAKEADAAEALINQGADILMQHTDTTAPMLKAEEAGILAFGQASDMIAAGPNAQLTSIIDDWAPYYIERTQAVMDGTWGSQNTWHGIKEGMVAFADMSDKIPTDVRAEALQMIEDLKDGSYHAFTGPINKQDGSAWLAEGETADDGTLAGMSFYIEGITGDIPN
;
A
#
# COMPACT_ATOMS: atom_id res chain seq x y z
N MET A 1 -86.99 46.27 20.68
CA MET A 1 -85.98 45.60 21.46
C MET A 1 -85.18 44.69 20.54
N LYS A 2 -83.97 45.09 20.12
CA LYS A 2 -83.10 44.33 19.18
C LYS A 2 -81.85 43.90 19.94
N ARG A 3 -81.65 42.60 20.16
CA ARG A 3 -80.45 42.02 20.73
C ARG A 3 -79.37 41.92 19.63
N ARG A 4 -78.21 42.54 19.87
CA ARG A 4 -76.98 42.38 19.05
C ARG A 4 -76.12 41.28 19.63
N THR A 5 -75.91 40.28 18.80
CA THR A 5 -74.95 39.17 19.11
C THR A 5 -73.59 39.60 18.65
N LEU A 6 -72.59 39.62 19.55
CA LEU A 6 -71.19 39.83 19.27
C LEU A 6 -70.56 38.48 18.97
N LEU A 7 -70.03 38.35 17.78
CA LEU A 7 -69.15 37.23 17.40
C LEU A 7 -67.69 37.61 17.71
N ALA A 8 -67.06 36.85 18.64
CA ALA A 8 -65.69 36.97 18.91
C ALA A 8 -64.91 36.01 17.99
N SER A 9 -64.07 36.57 17.12
CA SER A 9 -63.14 35.80 16.28
C SER A 9 -61.90 35.54 17.04
N ALA A 10 -61.61 34.28 17.35
CA ALA A 10 -60.28 33.84 17.89
C ALA A 10 -59.33 33.61 16.74
N ALA A 11 -58.31 34.43 16.60
CA ALA A 11 -57.17 34.21 15.69
C ALA A 11 -56.19 33.26 16.32
N ALA A 12 -56.08 32.05 15.77
CA ALA A 12 -55.05 31.09 16.12
C ALA A 12 -53.72 31.47 15.42
N VAL A 13 -52.75 31.95 16.18
CA VAL A 13 -51.38 32.17 15.70
C VAL A 13 -50.66 30.81 15.70
N ALA A 14 -50.48 30.23 14.52
CA ALA A 14 -49.61 29.07 14.34
C ALA A 14 -48.14 29.53 14.36
N LEU A 15 -47.47 29.29 15.48
CA LEU A 15 -46.00 29.38 15.58
C LEU A 15 -45.39 28.24 14.77
N ALA A 16 -44.96 28.52 13.54
CA ALA A 16 -44.10 27.63 12.78
C ALA A 16 -42.72 27.62 13.44
N PHE A 17 -42.42 26.59 14.20
CA PHE A 17 -41.02 26.27 14.55
C PHE A 17 -40.32 25.86 13.27
N GLY A 18 -39.72 26.82 12.59
CA GLY A 18 -38.70 26.53 11.57
C GLY A 18 -37.50 25.94 12.28
N GLY A 19 -37.40 24.60 12.33
CA GLY A 19 -36.18 23.92 12.68
C GLY A 19 -35.16 24.33 11.64
N THR A 20 -34.19 25.15 12.01
CA THR A 20 -32.93 25.26 11.26
C THR A 20 -32.33 23.88 11.33
N ALA A 21 -32.37 23.12 10.22
CA ALA A 21 -31.49 21.97 10.05
C ALA A 21 -30.06 22.53 10.21
N MET A 22 -29.46 22.29 11.35
CA MET A 22 -28.02 22.46 11.50
C MET A 22 -27.43 21.57 10.42
N ALA A 23 -26.66 22.12 9.48
CA ALA A 23 -25.84 21.30 8.61
C ALA A 23 -24.97 20.46 9.56
N GLU A 24 -25.10 19.15 9.50
CA GLU A 24 -24.20 18.25 10.22
C GLU A 24 -22.79 18.59 9.75
N ASP A 25 -21.90 18.94 10.69
CA ASP A 25 -20.51 19.23 10.34
C ASP A 25 -19.91 17.98 9.69
N LYS A 26 -19.43 18.14 8.45
CA LYS A 26 -18.81 17.04 7.71
C LYS A 26 -17.51 16.63 8.38
N THR A 27 -17.29 15.32 8.51
CA THR A 27 -15.97 14.81 8.92
C THR A 27 -14.93 15.13 7.84
N LYS A 28 -13.88 15.84 8.21
CA LYS A 28 -12.85 16.27 7.27
C LYS A 28 -11.64 15.34 7.32
N VAL A 29 -11.35 14.70 6.17
CA VAL A 29 -10.28 13.70 6.05
C VAL A 29 -9.19 14.21 5.11
N GLY A 30 -7.98 14.37 5.65
CA GLY A 30 -6.80 14.79 4.91
C GLY A 30 -5.98 13.61 4.41
N PHE A 31 -5.38 13.76 3.22
CA PHE A 31 -4.45 12.78 2.65
C PHE A 31 -3.17 13.47 2.20
N VAL A 32 -2.02 12.92 2.63
CA VAL A 32 -0.68 13.43 2.26
C VAL A 32 0.01 12.37 1.43
N PHE A 33 0.18 12.64 0.12
CA PHE A 33 0.74 11.72 -0.86
C PHE A 33 2.18 12.09 -1.22
N VAL A 34 3.05 11.07 -1.32
CA VAL A 34 4.47 11.27 -1.66
C VAL A 34 4.67 11.50 -3.16
N GLY A 35 3.94 10.81 -4.00
CA GLY A 35 3.94 10.94 -5.45
C GLY A 35 2.71 11.67 -5.99
N PRO A 36 2.57 11.78 -7.32
CA PRO A 36 1.36 12.30 -7.97
C PRO A 36 0.25 11.25 -7.99
N VAL A 37 -1.01 11.68 -7.94
CA VAL A 37 -2.18 10.77 -7.96
C VAL A 37 -2.32 9.93 -9.23
N GLY A 38 -1.50 10.21 -10.26
CA GLY A 38 -1.45 9.49 -11.51
C GLY A 38 -0.12 8.77 -11.77
N ASP A 39 0.64 8.40 -10.70
CA ASP A 39 1.90 7.65 -10.82
C ASP A 39 1.71 6.25 -11.43
N GLY A 40 0.51 5.70 -11.29
CA GLY A 40 0.17 4.36 -11.75
C GLY A 40 0.64 3.26 -10.81
N GLY A 41 1.00 3.61 -9.57
CA GLY A 41 1.45 2.71 -8.53
C GLY A 41 0.90 3.09 -7.14
N TRP A 42 1.79 3.34 -6.20
CA TRP A 42 1.50 3.59 -4.78
C TRP A 42 0.50 4.71 -4.55
N THR A 43 0.77 5.91 -5.05
CA THR A 43 -0.10 7.08 -4.82
C THR A 43 -1.44 6.91 -5.53
N THR A 44 -1.47 6.27 -6.69
CA THR A 44 -2.72 5.93 -7.39
C THR A 44 -3.64 5.10 -6.48
N GLU A 45 -3.15 4.04 -5.84
CA GLU A 45 -3.97 3.19 -4.97
C GLU A 45 -4.39 3.90 -3.68
N HIS A 46 -3.54 4.71 -3.09
CA HIS A 46 -3.95 5.54 -1.95
C HIS A 46 -5.04 6.55 -2.33
N ASN A 47 -4.97 7.12 -3.55
CA ASN A 47 -6.04 8.00 -4.03
C ASN A 47 -7.32 7.22 -4.36
N ASN A 48 -7.23 5.98 -4.86
CA ASN A 48 -8.41 5.11 -5.04
C ASN A 48 -9.09 4.84 -3.69
N GLY A 49 -8.30 4.59 -2.64
CA GLY A 49 -8.81 4.49 -1.27
C GLY A 49 -9.50 5.78 -0.78
N ARG A 50 -8.95 6.97 -1.09
CA ARG A 50 -9.59 8.25 -0.81
C ARG A 50 -10.93 8.41 -1.54
N LEU A 51 -10.96 8.08 -2.82
CA LEU A 51 -12.20 8.13 -3.61
C LEU A 51 -13.26 7.15 -3.10
N ALA A 52 -12.85 5.97 -2.62
CA ALA A 52 -13.75 5.02 -1.99
C ALA A 52 -14.36 5.57 -0.68
N VAL A 53 -13.62 6.35 0.09
CA VAL A 53 -14.14 7.07 1.28
C VAL A 53 -15.22 8.08 0.85
N GLU A 54 -14.97 8.87 -0.21
CA GLU A 54 -15.98 9.80 -0.76
C GLU A 54 -17.24 9.08 -1.23
N GLU A 55 -17.08 7.96 -1.92
CA GLU A 55 -18.20 7.15 -2.40
C GLU A 55 -19.00 6.54 -1.24
N ALA A 56 -18.32 6.01 -0.22
CA ALA A 56 -18.97 5.35 0.91
C ALA A 56 -19.79 6.31 1.78
N PHE A 57 -19.32 7.53 1.97
CA PHE A 57 -19.91 8.47 2.95
C PHE A 57 -20.63 9.67 2.31
N GLY A 58 -20.38 9.97 1.04
CA GLY A 58 -21.03 11.06 0.32
C GLY A 58 -20.92 12.39 1.05
N ASP A 59 -22.05 13.04 1.27
CA ASP A 59 -22.10 14.36 1.88
C ASP A 59 -21.67 14.42 3.36
N LYS A 60 -21.46 13.30 4.02
CA LYS A 60 -21.03 13.24 5.43
C LYS A 60 -19.54 13.48 5.61
N VAL A 61 -18.74 13.31 4.55
CA VAL A 61 -17.30 13.46 4.57
C VAL A 61 -16.86 14.50 3.55
N GLU A 62 -15.82 15.25 3.89
CA GLU A 62 -15.06 16.10 2.97
C GLU A 62 -13.62 15.59 2.93
N THR A 63 -13.12 15.15 1.77
CA THR A 63 -11.71 14.80 1.63
C THR A 63 -10.91 15.94 1.05
N VAL A 64 -9.70 16.13 1.56
CA VAL A 64 -8.69 17.05 1.02
C VAL A 64 -7.38 16.29 0.86
N PHE A 65 -6.61 16.59 -0.17
CA PHE A 65 -5.32 15.95 -0.35
C PHE A 65 -4.24 16.92 -0.84
N GLN A 66 -3.00 16.55 -0.61
CA GLN A 66 -1.84 17.19 -1.18
C GLN A 66 -0.92 16.12 -1.73
N GLU A 67 -0.62 16.19 -3.02
CA GLU A 67 0.29 15.29 -3.71
C GLU A 67 1.71 15.85 -3.83
N LYS A 68 2.69 14.99 -4.17
CA LYS A 68 4.10 15.34 -4.38
C LYS A 68 4.70 16.06 -3.17
N VAL A 69 4.39 15.56 -1.99
CA VAL A 69 4.90 16.12 -0.75
C VAL A 69 6.22 15.43 -0.38
N PRO A 70 7.35 16.12 -0.39
CA PRO A 70 8.61 15.55 0.06
C PRO A 70 8.56 15.11 1.53
N GLU A 71 9.25 14.03 1.83
CA GLU A 71 9.42 13.56 3.22
C GLU A 71 10.18 14.59 4.07
N GLY A 72 9.94 14.57 5.37
CA GLY A 72 10.58 15.50 6.33
C GLY A 72 9.80 16.77 6.56
N ALA A 73 10.45 17.96 6.47
CA ALA A 73 9.87 19.23 6.88
C ALA A 73 8.64 19.67 6.06
N ASP A 74 8.60 19.32 4.78
CA ASP A 74 7.47 19.67 3.93
C ASP A 74 6.22 18.89 4.32
N SER A 75 6.35 17.58 4.61
CA SER A 75 5.22 16.77 5.08
C SER A 75 4.70 17.25 6.44
N GLU A 76 5.60 17.66 7.38
CA GLU A 76 5.19 18.25 8.66
C GLU A 76 4.39 19.55 8.46
N ARG A 77 4.82 20.39 7.52
CA ARG A 77 4.13 21.64 7.17
C ARG A 77 2.73 21.36 6.58
N VAL A 78 2.61 20.41 5.65
CA VAL A 78 1.32 20.06 5.01
C VAL A 78 0.35 19.49 6.03
N MET A 79 0.77 18.51 6.85
CA MET A 79 -0.06 17.95 7.93
C MET A 79 -0.52 19.03 8.92
N THR A 80 0.39 19.95 9.29
CA THR A 80 0.06 21.08 10.17
C THR A 80 -1.01 21.96 9.55
N GLN A 81 -0.93 22.26 8.25
CA GLN A 81 -1.94 23.05 7.55
C GLN A 81 -3.30 22.34 7.50
N MET A 82 -3.33 21.04 7.25
CA MET A 82 -4.56 20.24 7.26
C MET A 82 -5.20 20.26 8.66
N ALA A 83 -4.41 20.03 9.71
CA ALA A 83 -4.90 20.08 11.09
C ALA A 83 -5.46 21.45 11.47
N LEU A 84 -4.75 22.55 11.12
CA LEU A 84 -5.22 23.94 11.34
C LEU A 84 -6.48 24.26 10.53
N SER A 85 -6.71 23.59 9.41
CA SER A 85 -7.90 23.74 8.57
C SER A 85 -9.08 22.89 9.05
N GLY A 86 -8.94 22.26 10.22
CA GLY A 86 -10.02 21.49 10.87
C GLY A 86 -10.17 20.06 10.34
N ALA A 87 -9.07 19.40 9.91
CA ALA A 87 -9.11 17.98 9.62
C ALA A 87 -9.32 17.18 10.92
N ASP A 88 -10.24 16.21 10.89
CA ASP A 88 -10.52 15.27 11.98
C ASP A 88 -9.59 14.05 11.92
N LEU A 89 -9.25 13.63 10.69
CA LEU A 89 -8.41 12.48 10.38
C LEU A 89 -7.43 12.84 9.26
N ILE A 90 -6.17 12.41 9.39
CA ILE A 90 -5.14 12.62 8.36
C ILE A 90 -4.44 11.30 8.07
N PHE A 91 -4.53 10.81 6.82
CA PHE A 91 -3.74 9.70 6.31
C PHE A 91 -2.42 10.21 5.74
N THR A 92 -1.31 9.62 6.17
CA THR A 92 0.05 9.98 5.75
C THR A 92 0.71 8.77 5.11
N THR A 93 0.95 8.82 3.79
CA THR A 93 1.13 7.64 2.95
C THR A 93 2.57 7.43 2.48
N SER A 94 3.54 7.64 3.36
CA SER A 94 4.94 7.30 3.07
C SER A 94 5.69 6.95 4.36
N PHE A 95 6.64 6.00 4.27
CA PHE A 95 7.48 5.59 5.40
C PHE A 95 8.18 6.76 6.07
N GLY A 96 8.76 7.69 5.29
CA GLY A 96 9.50 8.85 5.82
C GLY A 96 8.61 9.93 6.43
N TYR A 97 7.28 9.79 6.40
CA TYR A 97 6.36 10.67 7.13
C TYR A 97 6.22 10.31 8.61
N MET A 98 6.87 9.24 9.10
CA MET A 98 6.68 8.75 10.46
C MET A 98 6.99 9.81 11.54
N ASP A 99 8.20 10.37 11.54
CA ASP A 99 8.59 11.40 12.51
C ASP A 99 7.80 12.71 12.35
N PRO A 100 7.59 13.24 11.13
CA PRO A 100 6.68 14.34 10.88
C PRO A 100 5.27 14.11 11.46
N THR A 101 4.66 12.93 11.23
CA THR A 101 3.33 12.61 11.76
C THR A 101 3.31 12.66 13.29
N ILE A 102 4.26 12.01 13.96
CA ILE A 102 4.37 12.05 15.43
C ILE A 102 4.57 13.46 15.96
N ASN A 103 5.35 14.28 15.24
CA ASN A 103 5.61 15.68 15.65
C ASN A 103 4.36 16.56 15.53
N VAL A 104 3.58 16.38 14.46
CA VAL A 104 2.32 17.14 14.27
C VAL A 104 1.26 16.65 15.26
N ALA A 105 1.11 15.34 15.42
CA ALA A 105 0.12 14.73 16.31
C ALA A 105 0.23 15.24 17.76
N LYS A 106 1.45 15.46 18.26
CA LYS A 106 1.69 16.07 19.60
C LYS A 106 1.14 17.49 19.73
N LYS A 107 1.08 18.25 18.63
CA LYS A 107 0.59 19.64 18.61
C LYS A 107 -0.94 19.70 18.45
N PHE A 108 -1.55 18.63 17.91
CA PHE A 108 -2.97 18.52 17.59
C PHE A 108 -3.57 17.23 18.18
N PRO A 109 -3.75 17.14 19.50
CA PRO A 109 -4.17 15.91 20.17
C PRO A 109 -5.57 15.43 19.79
N ASP A 110 -6.44 16.33 19.32
CA ASP A 110 -7.81 16.00 18.90
C ASP A 110 -7.87 15.42 17.49
N VAL A 111 -6.88 15.73 16.63
CA VAL A 111 -6.77 15.18 15.27
C VAL A 111 -6.24 13.75 15.31
N LYS A 112 -6.84 12.85 14.54
CA LYS A 112 -6.39 11.46 14.39
C LYS A 112 -5.47 11.33 13.18
N PHE A 113 -4.46 10.47 13.30
CA PHE A 113 -3.49 10.24 12.25
C PHE A 113 -3.39 8.74 11.97
N GLU A 114 -3.40 8.39 10.69
CA GLU A 114 -3.15 7.06 10.17
C GLU A 114 -1.88 7.09 9.32
N HIS A 115 -0.80 6.45 9.79
CA HIS A 115 0.49 6.50 9.14
C HIS A 115 0.82 5.16 8.46
N ALA A 116 1.02 5.20 7.13
CA ALA A 116 1.37 4.03 6.33
C ALA A 116 2.81 3.59 6.57
N THR A 117 3.00 2.27 6.68
CA THR A 117 4.29 1.55 6.71
C THR A 117 5.23 1.91 7.88
N GLY A 118 4.77 2.75 8.82
CA GLY A 118 5.52 3.09 10.02
C GLY A 118 5.40 2.04 11.12
N TYR A 119 6.19 2.24 12.17
CA TYR A 119 6.22 1.37 13.36
C TYR A 119 6.07 2.15 14.68
N ARG A 120 5.75 3.45 14.60
CA ARG A 120 5.55 4.30 15.79
C ARG A 120 4.10 4.74 15.88
N GLN A 121 3.53 4.56 17.06
CA GLN A 121 2.18 4.99 17.41
C GLN A 121 2.23 5.99 18.57
N SER A 122 1.14 6.71 18.77
CA SER A 122 0.84 7.51 19.95
C SER A 122 -0.65 7.46 20.24
N GLU A 123 -1.14 8.18 21.25
CA GLU A 123 -2.56 8.21 21.62
C GLU A 123 -3.50 8.56 20.46
N ASN A 124 -3.02 9.41 19.54
CA ASN A 124 -3.76 9.86 18.35
C ASN A 124 -3.08 9.51 17.02
N VAL A 125 -2.12 8.58 17.01
CA VAL A 125 -1.47 8.06 15.81
C VAL A 125 -1.58 6.55 15.77
N SER A 126 -2.19 6.01 14.72
CA SER A 126 -2.11 4.61 14.32
C SER A 126 -1.00 4.42 13.28
N SER A 127 -0.49 3.21 13.16
CA SER A 127 0.25 2.78 11.98
C SER A 127 -0.48 1.64 11.27
N TYR A 128 -0.36 1.61 9.94
CA TYR A 128 -0.89 0.52 9.12
C TYR A 128 0.11 0.16 8.02
N SER A 129 0.12 -1.10 7.63
CA SER A 129 0.93 -1.60 6.53
C SER A 129 0.29 -2.84 5.92
N ALA A 130 0.67 -3.18 4.70
CA ALA A 130 0.28 -4.43 4.09
C ALA A 130 1.40 -5.47 4.17
N ARG A 131 1.02 -6.76 4.17
CA ARG A 131 1.95 -7.89 4.07
C ARG A 131 2.38 -8.09 2.62
N PHE A 132 2.98 -7.07 2.01
CA PHE A 132 3.42 -7.07 0.60
C PHE A 132 4.24 -8.30 0.23
N TYR A 133 4.99 -8.84 1.20
CA TYR A 133 5.80 -10.03 1.03
C TYR A 133 4.98 -11.29 0.68
N GLU A 134 3.69 -11.32 1.00
CA GLU A 134 2.77 -12.39 0.59
C GLU A 134 2.54 -12.32 -0.93
N GLY A 135 2.29 -11.11 -1.46
CA GLY A 135 2.21 -10.88 -2.90
C GLY A 135 3.52 -11.21 -3.61
N ARG A 136 4.67 -10.84 -2.98
CA ARG A 136 6.00 -11.18 -3.51
C ARG A 136 6.27 -12.67 -3.58
N ALA A 137 5.73 -13.46 -2.64
CA ALA A 137 5.82 -14.92 -2.69
C ALA A 137 5.18 -15.49 -3.96
N VAL A 138 3.98 -15.03 -4.28
CA VAL A 138 3.22 -15.48 -5.44
C VAL A 138 3.91 -15.10 -6.75
N ILE A 139 4.30 -13.82 -6.91
CA ILE A 139 4.97 -13.40 -8.14
C ILE A 139 6.38 -13.99 -8.26
N GLY A 140 7.06 -14.25 -7.16
CA GLY A 140 8.34 -14.97 -7.13
C GLY A 140 8.20 -16.39 -7.66
N HIS A 141 7.17 -17.11 -7.21
CA HIS A 141 6.85 -18.45 -7.72
C HIS A 141 6.60 -18.43 -9.25
N ILE A 142 5.76 -17.52 -9.73
CA ILE A 142 5.50 -17.37 -11.16
C ILE A 142 6.78 -17.07 -11.92
N ALA A 143 7.61 -16.13 -11.43
CA ALA A 143 8.88 -15.75 -12.07
C ALA A 143 9.84 -16.94 -12.18
N GLY A 144 10.00 -17.70 -11.12
CA GLY A 144 10.87 -18.90 -11.13
C GLY A 144 10.45 -19.93 -12.18
N LYS A 145 9.14 -20.12 -12.38
CA LYS A 145 8.58 -21.01 -13.39
C LYS A 145 8.66 -20.45 -14.83
N MET A 146 8.63 -19.12 -14.98
CA MET A 146 8.49 -18.46 -16.29
C MET A 146 9.80 -17.98 -16.89
N THR A 147 10.83 -17.69 -16.09
CA THR A 147 12.12 -17.23 -16.60
C THR A 147 12.78 -18.26 -17.52
N LYS A 148 13.37 -17.80 -18.61
CA LYS A 148 14.11 -18.60 -19.57
C LYS A 148 15.62 -18.41 -19.45
N THR A 149 16.03 -17.25 -18.94
CA THR A 149 17.46 -16.92 -18.73
C THR A 149 17.92 -17.26 -17.31
N ASN A 150 17.01 -17.63 -16.41
CA ASN A 150 17.21 -17.75 -14.97
C ASN A 150 17.56 -16.41 -14.29
N LYS A 151 17.41 -15.28 -14.97
CA LYS A 151 17.76 -13.97 -14.45
C LYS A 151 16.52 -13.11 -14.25
N VAL A 152 16.27 -12.72 -13.01
CA VAL A 152 15.19 -11.82 -12.63
C VAL A 152 15.80 -10.51 -12.13
N GLY A 153 15.37 -9.40 -12.69
CA GLY A 153 15.75 -8.07 -12.24
C GLY A 153 14.79 -7.54 -11.19
N TYR A 154 15.31 -6.94 -10.12
CA TYR A 154 14.53 -6.32 -9.08
C TYR A 154 14.98 -4.87 -8.86
N ILE A 155 14.07 -3.92 -9.10
CA ILE A 155 14.30 -2.49 -8.88
C ILE A 155 13.79 -2.15 -7.49
N ALA A 156 14.70 -1.74 -6.61
CA ALA A 156 14.44 -1.49 -5.20
C ALA A 156 14.58 -0.01 -4.86
N SER A 157 13.66 0.53 -4.05
CA SER A 157 13.65 1.94 -3.64
C SER A 157 14.69 2.23 -2.53
N PHE A 158 14.35 1.98 -1.29
CA PHE A 158 15.24 2.22 -0.13
C PHE A 158 15.50 0.92 0.65
N PRO A 159 16.69 0.77 1.27
CA PRO A 159 17.06 -0.44 2.01
C PRO A 159 16.38 -0.50 3.40
N ILE A 160 15.06 -0.44 3.44
CA ILE A 160 14.24 -0.57 4.64
C ILE A 160 13.70 -2.01 4.77
N PRO A 161 13.29 -2.44 5.98
CA PRO A 161 12.83 -3.81 6.23
C PRO A 161 11.73 -4.28 5.28
N GLU A 162 10.81 -3.42 4.90
CA GLU A 162 9.73 -3.73 3.97
C GLU A 162 10.24 -4.17 2.60
N VAL A 163 11.17 -3.40 2.02
CA VAL A 163 11.73 -3.67 0.70
C VAL A 163 12.63 -4.91 0.73
N ILE A 164 13.49 -5.02 1.75
CA ILE A 164 14.36 -6.20 1.95
C ILE A 164 13.53 -7.47 2.08
N ARG A 165 12.47 -7.44 2.88
CA ARG A 165 11.54 -8.56 3.07
C ARG A 165 10.85 -8.94 1.76
N GLY A 166 10.48 -7.96 0.94
CA GLY A 166 9.89 -8.19 -0.38
C GLY A 166 10.85 -8.91 -1.32
N ILE A 167 12.11 -8.46 -1.40
CA ILE A 167 13.16 -9.10 -2.20
C ILE A 167 13.38 -10.54 -1.75
N ASN A 168 13.54 -10.75 -0.43
CA ASN A 168 13.75 -12.07 0.15
C ASN A 168 12.60 -13.03 -0.17
N SER A 169 11.35 -12.57 -0.04
CA SER A 169 10.17 -13.38 -0.32
C SER A 169 10.09 -13.76 -1.80
N ALA A 170 10.27 -12.81 -2.71
CA ALA A 170 10.25 -13.09 -4.16
C ALA A 170 11.35 -14.08 -4.56
N TYR A 171 12.57 -13.85 -4.09
CA TYR A 171 13.69 -14.74 -4.37
C TYR A 171 13.48 -16.15 -3.81
N LEU A 172 13.05 -16.26 -2.54
CA LEU A 172 12.83 -17.55 -1.89
C LEU A 172 11.87 -18.43 -2.69
N HIS A 173 10.76 -17.84 -3.16
CA HIS A 173 9.74 -18.60 -3.88
C HIS A 173 10.14 -18.91 -5.32
N ALA A 174 10.89 -18.03 -5.98
CA ALA A 174 11.48 -18.32 -7.27
C ALA A 174 12.51 -19.47 -7.16
N LYS A 175 13.36 -19.42 -6.12
CA LYS A 175 14.40 -20.43 -5.88
C LYS A 175 13.87 -21.82 -5.55
N ARG A 176 12.71 -21.89 -4.85
CA ARG A 176 12.05 -23.16 -4.53
C ARG A 176 11.59 -23.95 -5.77
N VAL A 177 11.24 -23.24 -6.85
CA VAL A 177 10.76 -23.86 -8.10
C VAL A 177 11.78 -23.84 -9.22
N ASN A 178 12.82 -23.03 -9.11
CA ASN A 178 13.94 -22.92 -10.04
C ASN A 178 15.26 -22.77 -9.27
N PRO A 179 15.98 -23.89 -9.02
CA PRO A 179 17.25 -23.83 -8.28
C PRO A 179 18.34 -22.99 -8.94
N ASP A 180 18.24 -22.69 -10.23
CA ASP A 180 19.24 -21.94 -11.00
C ASP A 180 18.91 -20.45 -11.12
N VAL A 181 17.77 -20.00 -10.53
CA VAL A 181 17.38 -18.58 -10.61
C VAL A 181 18.34 -17.67 -9.88
N GLU A 182 18.66 -16.55 -10.50
CA GLU A 182 19.48 -15.47 -9.98
C GLU A 182 18.65 -14.18 -9.93
N PHE A 183 18.72 -13.44 -8.82
CA PHE A 183 18.15 -12.11 -8.69
C PHE A 183 19.26 -11.06 -8.72
N SER A 184 19.10 -10.09 -9.64
CA SER A 184 19.92 -8.88 -9.66
C SER A 184 19.11 -7.72 -9.10
N VAL A 185 19.59 -7.11 -8.00
CA VAL A 185 18.90 -6.01 -7.32
C VAL A 185 19.61 -4.70 -7.63
N VAL A 186 18.85 -3.70 -8.08
CA VAL A 186 19.33 -2.32 -8.29
C VAL A 186 18.59 -1.38 -7.35
N TRP A 187 19.33 -0.68 -6.47
CA TRP A 187 18.80 0.29 -5.54
C TRP A 187 18.82 1.69 -6.15
N VAL A 188 17.64 2.33 -6.27
CA VAL A 188 17.50 3.64 -6.93
C VAL A 188 17.39 4.82 -5.97
N TYR A 189 17.23 4.57 -4.66
CA TYR A 189 17.13 5.59 -3.61
C TYR A 189 16.06 6.66 -3.88
N THR A 190 14.93 6.22 -4.38
CA THR A 190 13.74 7.03 -4.57
C THR A 190 12.50 6.13 -4.50
N TRP A 191 11.36 6.70 -4.11
CA TRP A 191 10.07 6.04 -4.27
C TRP A 191 9.55 6.24 -5.69
N GLU A 192 9.66 7.46 -6.22
CA GLU A 192 9.12 7.87 -7.50
C GLU A 192 10.14 8.73 -8.26
N ASP A 193 10.78 8.15 -9.28
CA ASP A 193 11.65 8.83 -10.25
C ASP A 193 11.68 7.99 -11.52
N ALA A 194 10.78 8.31 -12.45
CA ALA A 194 10.61 7.54 -13.68
C ALA A 194 11.91 7.39 -14.49
N ALA A 195 12.81 8.38 -14.44
CA ALA A 195 14.09 8.31 -15.18
C ALA A 195 15.03 7.30 -14.54
N LYS A 196 15.22 7.36 -13.20
CA LYS A 196 16.07 6.40 -12.48
C LYS A 196 15.51 4.98 -12.54
N GLU A 197 14.21 4.83 -12.47
CA GLU A 197 13.54 3.53 -12.56
C GLU A 197 13.70 2.93 -13.97
N ALA A 198 13.57 3.75 -15.03
CA ALA A 198 13.81 3.32 -16.39
C ALA A 198 15.28 2.93 -16.62
N ASP A 199 16.24 3.72 -16.13
CA ASP A 199 17.67 3.41 -16.21
C ASP A 199 18.03 2.11 -15.49
N ALA A 200 17.45 1.87 -14.31
CA ALA A 200 17.62 0.63 -13.58
C ALA A 200 17.05 -0.58 -14.32
N ALA A 201 15.84 -0.43 -14.89
CA ALA A 201 15.22 -1.46 -15.72
C ALA A 201 16.09 -1.80 -16.93
N GLU A 202 16.58 -0.79 -17.66
CA GLU A 202 17.45 -0.98 -18.83
C GLU A 202 18.78 -1.66 -18.43
N ALA A 203 19.37 -1.27 -17.31
CA ALA A 203 20.58 -1.93 -16.81
C ALA A 203 20.38 -3.42 -16.50
N LEU A 204 19.25 -3.78 -15.88
CA LEU A 204 18.89 -5.17 -15.58
C LEU A 204 18.62 -5.98 -16.86
N ILE A 205 17.89 -5.40 -17.82
CA ILE A 205 17.63 -6.01 -19.14
C ILE A 205 18.96 -6.28 -19.87
N ASN A 206 19.88 -5.31 -19.87
CA ASN A 206 21.20 -5.45 -20.50
C ASN A 206 22.08 -6.50 -19.80
N GLN A 207 21.82 -6.83 -18.53
CA GLN A 207 22.46 -7.94 -17.81
C GLN A 207 21.82 -9.29 -18.11
N GLY A 208 20.77 -9.30 -18.92
CA GLY A 208 20.09 -10.51 -19.39
C GLY A 208 18.89 -10.92 -18.56
N ALA A 209 18.35 -10.04 -17.72
CA ALA A 209 17.06 -10.28 -17.05
C ALA A 209 15.95 -10.39 -18.10
N ASP A 210 15.15 -11.42 -18.03
CA ASP A 210 13.96 -11.64 -18.86
C ASP A 210 12.63 -11.46 -18.11
N ILE A 211 12.74 -11.18 -16.81
CA ILE A 211 11.60 -10.81 -15.96
C ILE A 211 12.03 -9.64 -15.06
N LEU A 212 11.19 -8.61 -14.95
CA LEU A 212 11.38 -7.50 -14.01
C LEU A 212 10.35 -7.51 -12.88
N MET A 213 10.82 -7.16 -11.69
CA MET A 213 10.04 -6.80 -10.51
C MET A 213 10.46 -5.43 -10.01
N GLN A 214 9.58 -4.71 -9.37
CA GLN A 214 9.90 -3.40 -8.80
C GLN A 214 9.28 -3.23 -7.40
N HIS A 215 9.90 -2.38 -6.61
CA HIS A 215 9.36 -1.81 -5.38
C HIS A 215 9.60 -0.29 -5.42
N THR A 216 9.15 0.30 -6.51
CA THR A 216 9.12 1.72 -6.84
C THR A 216 7.76 2.02 -7.46
N ASP A 217 7.40 3.29 -7.61
CA ASP A 217 6.01 3.68 -7.74
C ASP A 217 5.60 3.98 -9.19
N THR A 218 6.56 4.23 -10.12
CA THR A 218 6.19 4.60 -11.49
C THR A 218 6.01 3.39 -12.40
N THR A 219 5.31 3.60 -13.51
CA THR A 219 5.15 2.59 -14.55
C THR A 219 6.36 2.45 -15.48
N ALA A 220 7.44 3.21 -15.26
CA ALA A 220 8.61 3.23 -16.14
C ALA A 220 9.30 1.86 -16.33
N PRO A 221 9.49 1.03 -15.29
CA PRO A 221 10.02 -0.32 -15.46
C PRO A 221 9.12 -1.21 -16.32
N MET A 222 7.80 -1.11 -16.16
CA MET A 222 6.84 -1.87 -16.95
C MET A 222 6.90 -1.46 -18.45
N LEU A 223 6.99 -0.15 -18.73
CA LEU A 223 7.19 0.36 -20.08
C LEU A 223 8.49 -0.16 -20.71
N LYS A 224 9.60 -0.19 -19.94
CA LYS A 224 10.88 -0.75 -20.42
C LYS A 224 10.80 -2.24 -20.70
N ALA A 225 10.09 -3.00 -19.89
CA ALA A 225 9.84 -4.42 -20.15
C ALA A 225 9.02 -4.64 -21.43
N GLU A 226 7.98 -3.83 -21.64
CA GLU A 226 7.15 -3.85 -22.85
C GLU A 226 7.98 -3.53 -24.09
N GLU A 227 8.79 -2.45 -24.06
CA GLU A 227 9.68 -2.05 -25.15
C GLU A 227 10.70 -3.15 -25.49
N ALA A 228 11.25 -3.81 -24.47
CA ALA A 228 12.24 -4.88 -24.66
C ALA A 228 11.64 -6.24 -25.02
N GLY A 229 10.31 -6.37 -24.94
CA GLY A 229 9.62 -7.64 -25.20
C GLY A 229 9.88 -8.71 -24.16
N ILE A 230 10.21 -8.32 -22.91
CA ILE A 230 10.38 -9.21 -21.76
C ILE A 230 9.15 -9.15 -20.86
N LEU A 231 9.15 -9.92 -19.77
CA LEU A 231 8.03 -10.01 -18.84
C LEU A 231 8.26 -9.11 -17.62
N ALA A 232 7.17 -8.70 -16.97
CA ALA A 232 7.24 -7.93 -15.73
C ALA A 232 6.03 -8.15 -14.83
N PHE A 233 6.17 -7.77 -13.57
CA PHE A 233 5.08 -7.67 -12.61
C PHE A 233 4.86 -6.22 -12.22
N GLY A 234 3.59 -5.81 -12.12
CA GLY A 234 3.23 -4.51 -11.62
C GLY A 234 3.33 -4.42 -10.10
N GLN A 235 3.39 -3.19 -9.60
CA GLN A 235 3.58 -2.86 -8.19
C GLN A 235 2.49 -1.90 -7.73
N ALA A 236 1.91 -2.21 -6.58
CA ALA A 236 0.87 -1.48 -5.85
C ALA A 236 -0.46 -1.35 -6.61
N SER A 237 -0.46 -1.14 -7.91
CA SER A 237 -1.65 -1.04 -8.76
C SER A 237 -1.55 -1.86 -10.04
N ASP A 238 -2.65 -1.96 -10.81
CA ASP A 238 -2.64 -2.62 -12.12
C ASP A 238 -1.94 -1.75 -13.16
N MET A 239 -0.75 -2.17 -13.57
CA MET A 239 0.08 -1.47 -14.56
C MET A 239 -0.14 -1.97 -15.99
N ILE A 240 -1.21 -2.75 -16.27
CA ILE A 240 -1.47 -3.37 -17.58
C ILE A 240 -1.50 -2.34 -18.73
N ALA A 241 -1.94 -1.12 -18.46
CA ALA A 241 -1.98 -0.05 -19.47
C ALA A 241 -0.57 0.37 -19.97
N ALA A 242 0.45 0.21 -19.11
CA ALA A 242 1.84 0.51 -19.45
C ALA A 242 2.57 -0.66 -20.12
N GLY A 243 2.14 -1.90 -19.84
CA GLY A 243 2.79 -3.09 -20.40
C GLY A 243 1.81 -4.22 -20.74
N PRO A 244 0.90 -4.02 -21.71
CA PRO A 244 -0.14 -5.00 -22.02
C PRO A 244 0.40 -6.37 -22.48
N ASN A 245 1.64 -6.41 -22.97
CA ASN A 245 2.31 -7.63 -23.36
C ASN A 245 3.39 -8.07 -22.35
N ALA A 246 3.89 -7.19 -21.51
CA ALA A 246 4.91 -7.49 -20.52
C ALA A 246 4.31 -7.99 -19.20
N GLN A 247 3.19 -7.40 -18.75
CA GLN A 247 2.63 -7.72 -17.45
C GLN A 247 2.15 -9.16 -17.37
N LEU A 248 2.64 -9.89 -16.35
CA LEU A 248 2.13 -11.20 -15.97
C LEU A 248 0.94 -11.09 -15.00
N THR A 249 1.06 -10.25 -13.99
CA THR A 249 0.04 -9.76 -13.07
C THR A 249 0.63 -8.55 -12.31
N SER A 250 -0.17 -7.88 -11.49
CA SER A 250 0.30 -6.86 -10.54
C SER A 250 -0.09 -7.27 -9.12
N ILE A 251 0.74 -6.91 -8.15
CA ILE A 251 0.30 -6.84 -6.74
C ILE A 251 -0.50 -5.56 -6.61
N ILE A 252 -1.69 -5.65 -6.03
CA ILE A 252 -2.59 -4.53 -5.76
C ILE A 252 -2.63 -4.28 -4.25
N ASP A 253 -2.46 -3.03 -3.86
CA ASP A 253 -2.56 -2.58 -2.48
C ASP A 253 -3.94 -1.95 -2.26
N ASP A 254 -4.93 -2.74 -1.83
CA ASP A 254 -6.30 -2.24 -1.62
C ASP A 254 -6.44 -1.58 -0.24
N TRP A 255 -6.32 -0.25 -0.22
CA TRP A 255 -6.47 0.57 0.98
C TRP A 255 -7.92 0.93 1.31
N ALA A 256 -8.84 0.75 0.37
CA ALA A 256 -10.22 1.23 0.49
C ALA A 256 -10.95 0.70 1.73
N PRO A 257 -10.96 -0.62 2.03
CA PRO A 257 -11.66 -1.14 3.21
C PRO A 257 -11.12 -0.53 4.51
N TYR A 258 -9.79 -0.40 4.62
CA TYR A 258 -9.15 0.18 5.79
C TYR A 258 -9.50 1.66 5.96
N TYR A 259 -9.42 2.45 4.89
CA TYR A 259 -9.73 3.87 4.95
C TYR A 259 -11.19 4.14 5.32
N ILE A 260 -12.11 3.35 4.77
CA ILE A 260 -13.54 3.41 5.11
C ILE A 260 -13.73 3.07 6.59
N GLU A 261 -13.16 1.97 7.08
CA GLU A 261 -13.25 1.56 8.49
C GLU A 261 -12.74 2.65 9.44
N ARG A 262 -11.53 3.21 9.17
CA ARG A 262 -10.92 4.21 10.04
C ARG A 262 -11.67 5.54 10.04
N THR A 263 -12.18 5.94 8.86
CA THR A 263 -13.03 7.13 8.74
C THR A 263 -14.35 6.95 9.50
N GLN A 264 -15.00 5.78 9.37
CA GLN A 264 -16.21 5.46 10.12
C GLN A 264 -15.96 5.51 11.63
N ALA A 265 -14.83 4.95 12.09
CA ALA A 265 -14.47 4.96 13.51
C ALA A 265 -14.30 6.38 14.07
N VAL A 266 -13.78 7.33 13.27
CA VAL A 266 -13.71 8.75 13.66
C VAL A 266 -15.12 9.35 13.74
N MET A 267 -15.96 9.11 12.75
CA MET A 267 -17.35 9.60 12.73
C MET A 267 -18.17 9.10 13.92
N ASP A 268 -17.95 7.85 14.32
CA ASP A 268 -18.66 7.22 15.44
C ASP A 268 -18.03 7.54 16.81
N GLY A 269 -16.89 8.24 16.86
CA GLY A 269 -16.14 8.51 18.09
C GLY A 269 -15.53 7.25 18.74
N THR A 270 -15.37 6.17 17.98
CA THR A 270 -14.83 4.88 18.43
C THR A 270 -13.37 4.66 18.02
N TRP A 271 -12.78 5.63 17.32
CA TRP A 271 -11.40 5.54 16.87
C TRP A 271 -10.44 5.36 18.05
N GLY A 272 -9.53 4.41 17.91
CA GLY A 272 -8.42 4.17 18.83
C GLY A 272 -7.13 3.92 18.05
N SER A 273 -5.99 4.25 18.67
CA SER A 273 -4.68 3.97 18.09
C SER A 273 -4.45 2.46 18.01
N GLN A 274 -3.97 2.00 16.87
CA GLN A 274 -3.67 0.59 16.60
C GLN A 274 -2.46 0.45 15.67
N ASN A 275 -1.91 -0.76 15.61
CA ASN A 275 -0.94 -1.17 14.60
C ASN A 275 -1.57 -2.27 13.74
N THR A 276 -1.87 -1.94 12.50
CA THR A 276 -2.52 -2.85 11.55
C THR A 276 -1.51 -3.36 10.54
N TRP A 277 -1.45 -4.68 10.36
CA TRP A 277 -0.63 -5.31 9.33
C TRP A 277 -1.43 -6.41 8.66
N HIS A 278 -2.19 -6.02 7.65
CA HIS A 278 -3.10 -6.88 6.90
C HIS A 278 -2.43 -7.44 5.65
N GLY A 279 -2.90 -8.59 5.17
CA GLY A 279 -2.37 -9.29 4.02
C GLY A 279 -3.44 -9.66 3.00
N ILE A 280 -3.19 -10.77 2.30
CA ILE A 280 -4.14 -11.36 1.35
C ILE A 280 -5.44 -11.77 2.06
N LYS A 281 -5.33 -12.25 3.28
CA LYS A 281 -6.47 -12.69 4.09
C LYS A 281 -7.52 -11.60 4.29
N GLU A 282 -7.07 -10.41 4.63
CA GLU A 282 -7.93 -9.25 4.88
C GLU A 282 -8.23 -8.44 3.61
N GLY A 283 -7.65 -8.83 2.47
CA GLY A 283 -7.85 -8.19 1.18
C GLY A 283 -7.02 -6.92 0.96
N MET A 284 -6.10 -6.57 1.87
CA MET A 284 -5.22 -5.42 1.69
C MET A 284 -4.11 -5.67 0.66
N VAL A 285 -3.80 -6.94 0.39
CA VAL A 285 -2.97 -7.39 -0.73
C VAL A 285 -3.83 -8.23 -1.65
N ALA A 286 -3.92 -7.81 -2.91
CA ALA A 286 -4.69 -8.47 -3.96
C ALA A 286 -3.83 -8.58 -5.24
N PHE A 287 -4.43 -9.09 -6.30
CA PHE A 287 -3.75 -9.26 -7.59
C PHE A 287 -4.64 -8.77 -8.73
N ALA A 288 -4.02 -8.14 -9.73
CA ALA A 288 -4.64 -7.92 -11.02
C ALA A 288 -4.83 -9.24 -11.77
N ASP A 289 -5.61 -9.19 -12.85
CA ASP A 289 -5.80 -10.34 -13.71
C ASP A 289 -4.47 -10.94 -14.16
N MET A 290 -4.37 -12.26 -14.07
CA MET A 290 -3.19 -13.00 -14.53
C MET A 290 -3.21 -13.12 -16.06
N SER A 291 -2.09 -12.77 -16.69
CA SER A 291 -1.89 -12.86 -18.15
C SER A 291 -2.08 -14.30 -18.67
N ASP A 292 -2.67 -14.42 -19.86
CA ASP A 292 -2.78 -15.72 -20.56
C ASP A 292 -1.43 -16.31 -20.98
N LYS A 293 -0.34 -15.53 -20.87
CA LYS A 293 1.04 -16.03 -21.05
C LYS A 293 1.49 -16.96 -19.93
N ILE A 294 0.86 -16.90 -18.74
CA ILE A 294 1.14 -17.81 -17.64
C ILE A 294 0.53 -19.17 -17.98
N PRO A 295 1.32 -20.26 -18.06
CA PRO A 295 0.81 -21.61 -18.28
C PRO A 295 -0.27 -21.97 -17.28
N THR A 296 -1.23 -22.79 -17.70
CA THR A 296 -2.40 -23.13 -16.88
C THR A 296 -2.03 -23.81 -15.56
N ASP A 297 -1.01 -24.64 -15.55
CA ASP A 297 -0.48 -25.31 -14.35
C ASP A 297 0.18 -24.32 -13.41
N VAL A 298 1.00 -23.38 -13.90
CA VAL A 298 1.63 -22.32 -13.10
C VAL A 298 0.58 -21.37 -12.52
N ARG A 299 -0.43 -21.02 -13.31
CA ARG A 299 -1.57 -20.21 -12.83
C ARG A 299 -2.32 -20.95 -11.72
N ALA A 300 -2.58 -22.24 -11.87
CA ALA A 300 -3.26 -23.03 -10.85
C ALA A 300 -2.44 -23.11 -9.55
N GLU A 301 -1.11 -23.30 -9.64
CA GLU A 301 -0.20 -23.29 -8.49
C GLU A 301 -0.22 -21.91 -7.78
N ALA A 302 -0.18 -20.80 -8.54
CA ALA A 302 -0.22 -19.46 -8.00
C ALA A 302 -1.57 -19.15 -7.30
N LEU A 303 -2.69 -19.53 -7.90
CA LEU A 303 -4.02 -19.36 -7.30
C LEU A 303 -4.17 -20.20 -6.02
N GLN A 304 -3.64 -21.42 -6.01
CA GLN A 304 -3.65 -22.25 -4.79
C GLN A 304 -2.80 -21.61 -3.69
N MET A 305 -1.62 -21.06 -4.03
CA MET A 305 -0.78 -20.35 -3.06
C MET A 305 -1.49 -19.12 -2.46
N ILE A 306 -2.26 -18.38 -3.27
CA ILE A 306 -3.08 -17.26 -2.78
C ILE A 306 -4.12 -17.75 -1.77
N GLU A 307 -4.83 -18.84 -2.05
CA GLU A 307 -5.82 -19.40 -1.12
C GLU A 307 -5.17 -19.93 0.16
N ASP A 308 -4.01 -20.60 0.05
CA ASP A 308 -3.28 -21.13 1.20
C ASP A 308 -2.71 -20.00 2.10
N LEU A 309 -2.29 -18.86 1.51
CA LEU A 309 -1.90 -17.66 2.26
C LEU A 309 -3.11 -17.03 2.96
N LYS A 310 -4.25 -16.98 2.27
CA LYS A 310 -5.49 -16.42 2.77
C LYS A 310 -6.09 -17.19 3.95
N ASP A 311 -6.07 -18.52 3.89
CA ASP A 311 -6.57 -19.37 4.97
C ASP A 311 -5.54 -19.61 6.08
N GLY A 312 -4.26 -19.23 5.85
CA GLY A 312 -3.16 -19.35 6.80
C GLY A 312 -2.53 -20.74 6.85
N SER A 313 -2.85 -21.64 5.92
CA SER A 313 -2.20 -22.94 5.80
C SER A 313 -0.77 -22.85 5.24
N TYR A 314 -0.46 -21.74 4.59
CA TYR A 314 0.87 -21.40 4.09
C TYR A 314 1.37 -20.08 4.66
N HIS A 315 2.66 -20.01 5.00
CA HIS A 315 3.35 -18.78 5.39
C HIS A 315 4.56 -18.55 4.49
N ALA A 316 4.71 -17.33 3.96
CA ALA A 316 5.75 -17.01 2.97
C ALA A 316 7.17 -17.30 3.46
N PHE A 317 7.43 -17.12 4.75
CA PHE A 317 8.72 -17.43 5.37
C PHE A 317 8.61 -18.65 6.29
N THR A 318 8.58 -19.83 5.68
CA THR A 318 8.66 -21.12 6.38
C THR A 318 9.98 -21.80 6.02
N GLY A 319 10.73 -22.20 7.05
CA GLY A 319 12.05 -22.82 6.91
C GLY A 319 12.03 -24.24 6.30
N PRO A 320 13.23 -24.75 5.94
CA PRO A 320 14.54 -24.23 6.34
C PRO A 320 14.98 -23.03 5.50
N ILE A 321 15.49 -21.97 6.13
CA ILE A 321 16.02 -20.77 5.47
C ILE A 321 17.30 -20.34 6.18
N ASN A 322 18.37 -20.10 5.41
CA ASN A 322 19.60 -19.52 5.89
C ASN A 322 19.67 -18.03 5.50
N LYS A 323 20.45 -17.26 6.27
CA LYS A 323 20.85 -15.91 5.87
C LYS A 323 21.95 -15.96 4.83
N GLN A 324 22.22 -14.84 4.17
CA GLN A 324 23.23 -14.70 3.12
C GLN A 324 24.64 -15.12 3.58
N ASP A 325 24.98 -14.94 4.85
CA ASP A 325 26.26 -15.35 5.45
C ASP A 325 26.35 -16.87 5.76
N GLY A 326 25.32 -17.63 5.41
CA GLY A 326 25.20 -19.07 5.66
C GLY A 326 24.71 -19.43 7.05
N SER A 327 24.49 -18.46 7.94
CA SER A 327 23.92 -18.75 9.27
C SER A 327 22.45 -19.16 9.15
N ALA A 328 22.03 -20.15 9.95
CA ALA A 328 20.63 -20.59 9.99
C ALA A 328 19.73 -19.45 10.52
N TRP A 329 18.60 -19.22 9.84
CA TRP A 329 17.58 -18.30 10.31
C TRP A 329 16.33 -19.06 10.77
N LEU A 330 15.72 -19.89 9.94
CA LEU A 330 14.55 -20.70 10.30
C LEU A 330 14.88 -22.19 10.11
N ALA A 331 14.54 -23.00 11.10
CA ALA A 331 14.63 -24.45 10.99
C ALA A 331 13.50 -25.00 10.11
N GLU A 332 13.57 -26.29 9.75
CA GLU A 332 12.51 -26.94 8.96
C GLU A 332 11.15 -26.84 9.65
N GLY A 333 10.15 -26.33 8.93
CA GLY A 333 8.79 -26.13 9.42
C GLY A 333 8.60 -24.94 10.37
N GLU A 334 9.66 -24.23 10.74
CA GLU A 334 9.57 -23.00 11.53
C GLU A 334 9.11 -21.82 10.66
N THR A 335 8.21 -21.00 11.17
CA THR A 335 7.74 -19.78 10.49
C THR A 335 8.31 -18.53 11.16
N ALA A 336 8.60 -17.51 10.37
CA ALA A 336 9.05 -16.23 10.90
C ALA A 336 7.92 -15.51 11.63
N ASP A 337 8.23 -14.96 12.80
CA ASP A 337 7.30 -14.09 13.54
C ASP A 337 7.27 -12.67 12.98
N ASP A 338 6.17 -11.95 13.25
CA ASP A 338 5.95 -10.58 12.78
C ASP A 338 7.02 -9.60 13.25
N GLY A 339 7.57 -9.77 14.46
CA GLY A 339 8.61 -8.90 14.99
C GLY A 339 9.92 -9.03 14.20
N THR A 340 10.31 -10.25 13.87
CA THR A 340 11.48 -10.52 13.01
C THR A 340 11.25 -9.99 11.60
N LEU A 341 10.06 -10.21 11.03
CA LEU A 341 9.72 -9.70 9.70
C LEU A 341 9.70 -8.17 9.66
N ALA A 342 9.15 -7.50 10.66
CA ALA A 342 9.09 -6.04 10.74
C ALA A 342 10.48 -5.40 10.82
N GLY A 343 11.47 -6.08 11.41
CA GLY A 343 12.84 -5.60 11.55
C GLY A 343 13.85 -6.22 10.58
N MET A 344 13.40 -6.89 9.51
CA MET A 344 14.29 -7.61 8.60
C MET A 344 15.30 -6.70 7.91
N SER A 345 16.61 -6.92 8.18
CA SER A 345 17.71 -6.12 7.68
C SER A 345 18.83 -6.96 7.05
N PHE A 346 18.51 -8.16 6.58
CA PHE A 346 19.45 -9.09 5.98
C PHE A 346 18.85 -9.76 4.75
N TYR A 347 19.70 -10.17 3.81
CA TYR A 347 19.31 -11.05 2.72
C TYR A 347 19.35 -12.52 3.15
N ILE A 348 18.53 -13.34 2.50
CA ILE A 348 18.61 -14.80 2.61
C ILE A 348 19.68 -15.34 1.69
N GLU A 349 20.13 -16.57 1.96
CA GLU A 349 21.15 -17.28 1.18
C GLU A 349 20.80 -17.35 -0.31
N GLY A 350 21.80 -17.00 -1.14
CA GLY A 350 21.71 -17.04 -2.60
C GLY A 350 21.40 -15.70 -3.27
N ILE A 351 20.93 -14.69 -2.54
CA ILE A 351 20.88 -13.33 -3.08
C ILE A 351 22.31 -12.75 -3.08
N THR A 352 22.70 -12.17 -4.21
CA THR A 352 24.04 -11.61 -4.40
C THR A 352 24.06 -10.09 -4.15
N GLY A 353 25.22 -9.56 -3.75
CA GLY A 353 25.39 -8.14 -3.44
C GLY A 353 25.09 -7.82 -1.98
N ASP A 354 25.39 -6.59 -1.60
CA ASP A 354 25.17 -6.08 -0.24
C ASP A 354 23.89 -5.26 -0.15
N ILE A 355 23.26 -5.25 1.01
CA ILE A 355 22.25 -4.25 1.34
C ILE A 355 23.00 -2.94 1.58
N PRO A 356 22.70 -1.86 0.84
CA PRO A 356 23.36 -0.59 1.05
C PRO A 356 23.09 -0.04 2.46
N ASN A 357 24.08 0.70 3.00
CA ASN A 357 23.98 1.36 4.32
C ASN A 357 23.26 2.71 4.22
#